data_fcd6c8e84bd5b7616187dbe7506eed05
#
_entry.id   fcd6c8e84bd5b7616187dbe7506eed05
#
_cell.length_a   1.000
_cell.length_b   1.000
_cell.length_c   1.000
_cell.angle_alpha   90.00
_cell.angle_beta   90.00
_cell.angle_gamma   90.00
#
_symmetry.space_group_name_H-M   'P 1'
#
loop_
_entity.id
_entity.type
_entity.pdbx_description
1 polymer ?
#
loop_
_entity_poly.entity_id
_entity_poly.type
_entity_poly.pdbx_seq_one_letter_code
_entity_poly.pdbx_strand_id
1 'polypeptide(L)'
;MNTNTIQHYLSADGIRLTVADTSNVSLEAEAIHHLPPASARILAKAMTGAAILINDFKNHEGISIRWMTGSPLGTIHVDAYDGRFVRGFLDHPEAGEGVPCDDVHEAQLAAAKGQLFVTRYSLLKLPYTSTVNLSHGDISACLTEYMNTSEQTLSAVKLDISMTEKGDILRSAGFMAQLLPKGNMGRFAELFRELDHWDLTKDAKEEGSLEKLLVEGQFELLKDGPLTFRCTCSEERIKGTLKSLPETEKQSLLADPSIEIVCPYCDKKYTIARDTLSKWFMEGDHVQ
;
A
#
# COMPACT_ATOMS: atom_id res chain seq x y z
N MET A 1 -19.48 -11.03 2.65
CA MET A 1 -18.80 -11.51 1.44
C MET A 1 -17.45 -10.83 1.40
N ASN A 2 -16.36 -11.54 1.66
CA ASN A 2 -15.03 -10.94 1.58
C ASN A 2 -14.61 -10.91 0.12
N THR A 3 -14.93 -9.84 -0.56
CA THR A 3 -14.52 -9.66 -1.95
C THR A 3 -13.51 -8.53 -2.00
N ASN A 4 -12.23 -8.90 -2.08
CA ASN A 4 -11.19 -7.93 -2.41
C ASN A 4 -11.51 -7.30 -3.74
N THR A 5 -11.93 -6.06 -3.74
CA THR A 5 -12.34 -5.35 -4.95
C THR A 5 -11.78 -3.94 -4.98
N ILE A 6 -11.55 -3.45 -6.19
CA ILE A 6 -11.37 -2.03 -6.46
C ILE A 6 -12.51 -1.59 -7.38
N GLN A 7 -13.16 -0.50 -7.01
CA GLN A 7 -14.35 0.02 -7.71
C GLN A 7 -14.17 1.50 -7.98
N HIS A 8 -14.62 1.93 -9.15
CA HIS A 8 -14.55 3.33 -9.58
C HIS A 8 -15.94 3.85 -9.83
N TYR A 9 -16.25 4.97 -9.23
CA TYR A 9 -17.53 5.62 -9.33
C TYR A 9 -17.38 7.06 -9.79
N LEU A 10 -18.45 7.62 -10.33
CA LEU A 10 -18.54 9.03 -10.72
C LEU A 10 -19.91 9.58 -10.31
N SER A 11 -19.93 10.75 -9.68
CA SER A 11 -21.16 11.49 -9.44
C SER A 11 -21.44 12.50 -10.55
N ALA A 12 -22.71 12.91 -10.68
CA ALA A 12 -23.12 13.98 -11.60
C ALA A 12 -22.44 15.32 -11.28
N ASP A 13 -22.00 15.51 -10.03
CA ASP A 13 -21.26 16.69 -9.56
C ASP A 13 -19.77 16.68 -10.01
N GLY A 14 -19.33 15.69 -10.77
CA GLY A 14 -17.94 15.58 -11.23
C GLY A 14 -16.96 15.20 -10.12
N ILE A 15 -17.40 14.41 -9.14
CA ILE A 15 -16.55 13.81 -8.13
C ILE A 15 -16.31 12.35 -8.52
N ARG A 16 -15.05 11.98 -8.72
CA ARG A 16 -14.63 10.58 -8.90
C ARG A 16 -14.35 9.96 -7.55
N LEU A 17 -14.89 8.76 -7.30
CA LEU A 17 -14.63 7.99 -6.10
C LEU A 17 -13.97 6.66 -6.49
N THR A 18 -12.81 6.39 -5.95
CA THR A 18 -12.14 5.09 -6.03
C THR A 18 -12.25 4.42 -4.68
N VAL A 19 -12.85 3.24 -4.64
CA VAL A 19 -13.07 2.46 -3.43
C VAL A 19 -12.30 1.15 -3.53
N ALA A 20 -11.63 0.76 -2.45
CA ALA A 20 -11.00 -0.55 -2.33
C ALA A 20 -11.45 -1.26 -1.06
N ASP A 21 -11.88 -2.51 -1.19
CA ASP A 21 -11.95 -3.49 -0.11
C ASP A 21 -10.71 -4.37 -0.20
N THR A 22 -9.85 -4.31 0.80
CA THR A 22 -8.58 -5.04 0.88
C THR A 22 -8.56 -6.05 2.03
N SER A 23 -9.72 -6.43 2.55
CA SER A 23 -9.84 -7.28 3.75
C SER A 23 -9.01 -8.56 3.67
N ASN A 24 -9.18 -9.37 2.61
CA ASN A 24 -8.41 -10.60 2.47
C ASN A 24 -6.94 -10.36 2.15
N VAL A 25 -6.61 -9.29 1.39
CA VAL A 25 -5.22 -8.90 1.11
C VAL A 25 -4.50 -8.55 2.41
N SER A 26 -5.18 -7.85 3.32
CA SER A 26 -4.65 -7.46 4.63
C SER A 26 -4.49 -8.67 5.56
N LEU A 27 -5.48 -9.57 5.60
CA LEU A 27 -5.41 -10.83 6.35
C LEU A 27 -4.27 -11.73 5.85
N GLU A 28 -4.05 -11.80 4.54
CA GLU A 28 -2.95 -12.58 3.97
C GLU A 28 -1.59 -12.00 4.36
N ALA A 29 -1.42 -10.67 4.34
CA ALA A 29 -0.20 -10.01 4.79
C ALA A 29 0.03 -10.20 6.30
N GLU A 30 -1.01 -10.07 7.14
CA GLU A 30 -0.96 -10.32 8.58
C GLU A 30 -0.47 -11.74 8.87
N ALA A 31 -1.02 -12.74 8.17
CA ALA A 31 -0.66 -14.15 8.35
C ALA A 31 0.78 -14.46 7.87
N ILE A 32 1.20 -13.89 6.73
CA ILE A 32 2.56 -14.10 6.18
C ILE A 32 3.62 -13.55 7.14
N HIS A 33 3.39 -12.33 7.66
CA HIS A 33 4.40 -11.62 8.46
C HIS A 33 4.22 -11.78 9.96
N HIS A 34 3.23 -12.56 10.41
CA HIS A 34 2.91 -12.77 11.84
C HIS A 34 2.84 -11.45 12.62
N LEU A 35 2.09 -10.49 12.07
CA LEU A 35 2.09 -9.11 12.56
C LEU A 35 1.40 -8.98 13.92
N PRO A 36 1.99 -8.21 14.87
CA PRO A 36 1.25 -7.71 16.02
C PRO A 36 0.06 -6.84 15.58
N PRO A 37 -1.03 -6.78 16.37
CA PRO A 37 -2.27 -6.09 15.97
C PRO A 37 -2.09 -4.65 15.50
N ALA A 38 -1.31 -3.82 16.21
CA ALA A 38 -1.08 -2.44 15.80
C ALA A 38 -0.30 -2.34 14.47
N SER A 39 0.69 -3.21 14.27
CA SER A 39 1.45 -3.30 13.01
C SER A 39 0.59 -3.80 11.86
N ALA A 40 -0.28 -4.79 12.10
CA ALA A 40 -1.23 -5.29 11.11
C ALA A 40 -2.19 -4.19 10.64
N ARG A 41 -2.73 -3.39 11.57
CA ARG A 41 -3.60 -2.26 11.26
C ARG A 41 -2.90 -1.21 10.37
N ILE A 42 -1.67 -0.85 10.72
CA ILE A 42 -0.86 0.14 9.96
C ILE A 42 -0.58 -0.38 8.54
N LEU A 43 -0.12 -1.63 8.41
CA LEU A 43 0.16 -2.21 7.10
C LEU A 43 -1.11 -2.34 6.25
N ALA A 44 -2.23 -2.73 6.84
CA ALA A 44 -3.53 -2.80 6.17
C ALA A 44 -3.95 -1.44 5.60
N LYS A 45 -3.87 -0.35 6.39
CA LYS A 45 -4.13 1.01 5.91
C LYS A 45 -3.20 1.40 4.75
N ALA A 46 -1.90 1.13 4.89
CA ALA A 46 -0.92 1.45 3.85
C ALA A 46 -1.19 0.70 2.54
N MET A 47 -1.53 -0.60 2.61
CA MET A 47 -1.87 -1.43 1.46
C MET A 47 -3.18 -0.98 0.80
N THR A 48 -4.20 -0.63 1.59
CA THR A 48 -5.45 -0.06 1.10
C THR A 48 -5.21 1.28 0.39
N GLY A 49 -4.39 2.15 0.99
CA GLY A 49 -3.97 3.41 0.40
C GLY A 49 -3.27 3.24 -0.94
N ALA A 50 -2.35 2.28 -1.05
CA ALA A 50 -1.69 1.98 -2.31
C ALA A 50 -2.68 1.43 -3.36
N ALA A 51 -3.63 0.58 -2.95
CA ALA A 51 -4.65 0.04 -3.85
C ALA A 51 -5.52 1.13 -4.49
N ILE A 52 -5.95 2.13 -3.72
CA ILE A 52 -6.77 3.23 -4.27
C ILE A 52 -5.99 4.17 -5.19
N LEU A 53 -4.65 4.23 -5.08
CA LEU A 53 -3.82 5.08 -5.94
C LEU A 53 -3.51 4.48 -7.31
N ILE A 54 -3.76 3.19 -7.54
CA ILE A 54 -3.49 2.51 -8.83
C ILE A 54 -4.68 2.46 -9.78
N ASN A 55 -5.72 3.24 -9.52
CA ASN A 55 -7.01 3.17 -10.22
C ASN A 55 -6.93 3.21 -11.75
N ASP A 56 -5.99 3.96 -12.31
CA ASP A 56 -5.84 4.16 -13.76
C ASP A 56 -4.66 3.37 -14.36
N PHE A 57 -4.01 2.48 -13.57
CA PHE A 57 -2.83 1.75 -14.03
C PHE A 57 -3.21 0.59 -14.95
N LYS A 58 -2.47 0.51 -16.05
CA LYS A 58 -2.54 -0.58 -17.03
C LYS A 58 -1.55 -1.68 -16.64
N ASN A 59 -1.58 -2.77 -17.41
CA ASN A 59 -0.58 -3.82 -17.26
C ASN A 59 0.84 -3.24 -17.31
N HIS A 60 1.71 -3.71 -16.41
CA HIS A 60 3.10 -3.28 -16.24
C HIS A 60 3.27 -1.84 -15.73
N GLU A 61 2.24 -1.22 -15.20
CA GLU A 61 2.33 0.02 -14.45
C GLU A 61 2.14 -0.26 -12.97
N GLY A 62 2.82 0.52 -12.13
CA GLY A 62 2.72 0.33 -10.69
C GLY A 62 3.22 1.53 -9.90
N ILE A 63 3.04 1.41 -8.60
CA ILE A 63 3.46 2.38 -7.61
C ILE A 63 4.19 1.64 -6.48
N SER A 64 5.30 2.20 -6.04
CA SER A 64 6.00 1.81 -4.82
C SER A 64 5.91 2.96 -3.84
N ILE A 65 5.37 2.70 -2.67
CA ILE A 65 5.20 3.70 -1.63
C ILE A 65 6.03 3.29 -0.42
N ARG A 66 6.81 4.24 0.10
CA ARG A 66 7.62 4.06 1.29
C ARG A 66 7.34 5.21 2.25
N TRP A 67 6.81 4.88 3.43
CA TRP A 67 6.73 5.79 4.56
C TRP A 67 7.95 5.56 5.44
N MET A 68 8.94 6.43 5.36
CA MET A 68 10.06 6.46 6.29
C MET A 68 9.59 7.21 7.54
N THR A 69 9.13 6.46 8.53
CA THR A 69 8.37 7.04 9.65
C THR A 69 9.23 7.79 10.66
N GLY A 70 10.53 7.47 10.75
CA GLY A 70 11.41 7.98 11.81
C GLY A 70 11.05 7.44 13.21
N SER A 71 10.16 6.46 13.30
CA SER A 71 9.73 5.75 14.51
C SER A 71 10.44 4.39 14.63
N PRO A 72 10.27 3.66 15.75
CA PRO A 72 10.78 2.30 15.88
C PRO A 72 10.24 1.31 14.83
N LEU A 73 9.10 1.59 14.20
CA LEU A 73 8.52 0.78 13.12
C LEU A 73 9.41 0.74 11.86
N GLY A 74 10.30 1.73 11.69
CA GLY A 74 11.13 1.87 10.51
C GLY A 74 10.36 2.36 9.29
N THR A 75 10.53 1.70 8.15
CA THR A 75 9.85 2.04 6.90
C THR A 75 8.68 1.09 6.66
N ILE A 76 7.56 1.66 6.23
CA ILE A 76 6.42 0.91 5.69
C ILE A 76 6.63 0.82 4.18
N HIS A 77 6.72 -0.40 3.65
CA HIS A 77 6.92 -0.67 2.23
C HIS A 77 5.65 -1.25 1.63
N VAL A 78 5.11 -0.61 0.61
CA VAL A 78 3.96 -1.12 -0.13
C VAL A 78 4.16 -0.93 -1.62
N ASP A 79 3.88 -1.97 -2.38
CA ASP A 79 3.81 -1.93 -3.84
C ASP A 79 2.39 -2.28 -4.29
N ALA A 80 1.90 -1.54 -5.29
CA ALA A 80 0.67 -1.88 -5.98
C ALA A 80 0.89 -1.77 -7.50
N TYR A 81 0.38 -2.74 -8.28
CA TYR A 81 0.69 -2.82 -9.71
C TYR A 81 -0.38 -3.56 -10.51
N ASP A 82 -0.35 -3.34 -11.84
CA ASP A 82 -1.29 -3.94 -12.81
C ASP A 82 -2.77 -3.65 -12.49
N GLY A 83 -3.04 -2.59 -11.72
CA GLY A 83 -4.40 -2.19 -11.33
C GLY A 83 -5.12 -3.16 -10.40
N ARG A 84 -4.45 -4.18 -9.83
CA ARG A 84 -5.10 -5.23 -9.02
C ARG A 84 -4.22 -5.97 -8.03
N PHE A 85 -2.91 -5.80 -8.08
CA PHE A 85 -2.00 -6.51 -7.17
C PHE A 85 -1.44 -5.57 -6.14
N VAL A 86 -1.43 -6.00 -4.89
CA VAL A 86 -0.88 -5.26 -3.76
C VAL A 86 -0.03 -6.20 -2.91
N ARG A 87 1.03 -5.67 -2.33
CA ARG A 87 1.87 -6.34 -1.34
C ARG A 87 2.53 -5.31 -0.45
N GLY A 88 2.91 -5.68 0.76
CA GLY A 88 3.61 -4.78 1.66
C GLY A 88 4.30 -5.52 2.79
N PHE A 89 5.19 -4.81 3.47
CA PHE A 89 5.83 -5.25 4.71
C PHE A 89 6.30 -4.05 5.53
N LEU A 90 6.69 -4.30 6.77
CA LEU A 90 7.27 -3.34 7.71
C LEU A 90 8.71 -3.73 8.03
N ASP A 91 9.60 -2.76 8.21
CA ASP A 91 10.99 -3.06 8.61
C ASP A 91 11.04 -3.71 9.99
N HIS A 92 10.27 -3.20 10.95
CA HIS A 92 10.27 -3.61 12.34
C HIS A 92 8.83 -3.82 12.87
N PRO A 93 8.13 -4.89 12.43
CA PRO A 93 6.74 -5.12 12.85
C PRO A 93 6.60 -5.34 14.36
N GLU A 94 7.63 -5.85 15.04
CA GLU A 94 7.69 -6.05 16.49
C GLU A 94 7.48 -4.76 17.30
N ALA A 95 7.72 -3.58 16.70
CA ALA A 95 7.47 -2.31 17.36
C ALA A 95 6.00 -2.06 17.72
N GLY A 96 5.08 -2.83 17.13
CA GLY A 96 3.64 -2.81 17.46
C GLY A 96 3.23 -3.78 18.58
N GLU A 97 4.15 -4.54 19.16
CA GLU A 97 3.83 -5.47 20.25
C GLU A 97 3.35 -4.72 21.50
N GLY A 98 2.17 -5.10 22.00
CA GLY A 98 1.57 -4.48 23.19
C GLY A 98 1.09 -3.05 23.01
N VAL A 99 1.15 -2.51 21.79
CA VAL A 99 0.64 -1.17 21.47
C VAL A 99 -0.87 -1.24 21.24
N PRO A 100 -1.68 -0.34 21.83
CA PRO A 100 -3.11 -0.28 21.56
C PRO A 100 -3.44 0.00 20.09
N CYS A 101 -4.52 -0.61 19.59
CA CYS A 101 -4.99 -0.46 18.21
C CYS A 101 -5.98 0.71 18.08
N ASP A 102 -5.53 1.91 18.34
CA ASP A 102 -6.29 3.15 18.17
C ASP A 102 -5.54 4.18 17.34
N ASP A 103 -6.23 5.24 16.93
CA ASP A 103 -5.68 6.24 16.03
C ASP A 103 -4.54 7.05 16.68
N VAL A 104 -4.54 7.21 18.02
CA VAL A 104 -3.50 7.96 18.72
C VAL A 104 -2.17 7.19 18.71
N HIS A 105 -2.22 5.90 19.06
CA HIS A 105 -1.03 5.05 19.08
C HIS A 105 -0.54 4.72 17.67
N GLU A 106 -1.47 4.55 16.72
CA GLU A 106 -1.14 4.42 15.30
C GLU A 106 -0.36 5.64 14.81
N ALA A 107 -0.84 6.85 15.13
CA ALA A 107 -0.15 8.09 14.75
C ALA A 107 1.26 8.18 15.34
N GLN A 108 1.49 7.64 16.52
CA GLN A 108 2.82 7.59 17.14
C GLN A 108 3.76 6.59 16.45
N LEU A 109 3.22 5.44 16.01
CA LEU A 109 3.99 4.41 15.31
C LEU A 109 4.24 4.73 13.84
N ALA A 110 3.23 5.26 13.13
CA ALA A 110 3.27 5.38 11.68
C ALA A 110 3.95 6.66 11.17
N ALA A 111 3.99 7.74 11.94
CA ALA A 111 4.51 8.98 11.36
C ALA A 111 4.85 10.07 12.37
N ALA A 112 5.95 9.96 13.05
CA ALA A 112 6.34 11.06 13.92
C ALA A 112 7.00 12.22 13.17
N LYS A 113 7.95 11.97 12.28
CA LYS A 113 8.71 13.01 11.52
C LYS A 113 9.50 12.34 10.41
N GLY A 114 8.88 12.03 9.31
CA GLY A 114 9.54 11.28 8.25
C GLY A 114 9.22 11.82 6.87
N GLN A 115 9.40 10.97 5.89
CA GLN A 115 9.13 11.28 4.48
C GLN A 115 8.34 10.17 3.82
N LEU A 116 7.40 10.57 2.97
CA LEU A 116 6.67 9.71 2.07
C LEU A 116 7.34 9.79 0.70
N PHE A 117 7.81 8.65 0.20
CA PHE A 117 8.32 8.50 -1.16
C PHE A 117 7.29 7.71 -1.97
N VAL A 118 6.89 8.28 -3.10
CA VAL A 118 5.96 7.64 -4.02
C VAL A 118 6.64 7.52 -5.37
N THR A 119 7.00 6.31 -5.76
CA THR A 119 7.64 6.01 -7.04
C THR A 119 6.63 5.39 -7.99
N ARG A 120 6.36 6.04 -9.11
CA ARG A 120 5.56 5.51 -10.21
C ARG A 120 6.47 4.90 -11.26
N TYR A 121 6.12 3.72 -11.76
CA TYR A 121 6.87 3.03 -12.80
C TYR A 121 5.96 2.45 -13.88
N SER A 122 6.49 2.39 -15.09
CA SER A 122 5.86 1.74 -16.23
C SER A 122 6.91 1.18 -17.16
N LEU A 123 6.56 0.31 -18.10
CA LEU A 123 7.50 -0.20 -19.12
C LEU A 123 7.98 0.88 -20.09
N LEU A 124 7.21 1.93 -20.28
CA LEU A 124 7.44 2.92 -21.35
C LEU A 124 8.08 4.22 -20.86
N LYS A 125 8.22 4.42 -19.54
CA LYS A 125 8.74 5.65 -18.94
C LYS A 125 9.75 5.34 -17.86
N LEU A 126 10.72 6.23 -17.69
CA LEU A 126 11.60 6.17 -16.52
C LEU A 126 10.78 6.32 -15.24
N PRO A 127 11.14 5.57 -14.17
CA PRO A 127 10.51 5.73 -12.87
C PRO A 127 10.60 7.19 -12.39
N TYR A 128 9.52 7.68 -11.82
CA TYR A 128 9.46 9.02 -11.24
C TYR A 128 9.11 8.91 -9.76
N THR A 129 9.88 9.56 -8.91
CA THR A 129 9.68 9.58 -7.46
C THR A 129 9.30 10.97 -6.98
N SER A 130 8.17 11.07 -6.32
CA SER A 130 7.75 12.25 -5.55
C SER A 130 8.09 12.03 -4.08
N THR A 131 8.44 13.11 -3.39
CA THR A 131 8.72 13.10 -1.96
C THR A 131 7.87 14.14 -1.26
N VAL A 132 7.21 13.75 -0.16
CA VAL A 132 6.44 14.63 0.71
C VAL A 132 6.90 14.44 2.15
N ASN A 133 7.07 15.53 2.90
CA ASN A 133 7.35 15.43 4.33
C ASN A 133 6.09 14.96 5.07
N LEU A 134 6.26 14.02 5.98
CA LEU A 134 5.15 13.57 6.82
C LEU A 134 4.88 14.66 7.88
N SER A 135 3.72 15.29 7.77
CA SER A 135 3.24 16.31 8.70
C SER A 135 2.16 15.77 9.66
N HIS A 136 1.61 14.59 9.33
CA HIS A 136 0.53 13.93 10.06
C HIS A 136 0.93 12.51 10.44
N GLY A 137 0.46 12.04 11.59
CA GLY A 137 0.62 10.66 12.02
C GLY A 137 -0.37 9.67 11.40
N ASP A 138 -1.26 10.12 10.52
CA ASP A 138 -2.28 9.31 9.85
C ASP A 138 -1.92 9.09 8.38
N ILE A 139 -2.00 7.83 7.94
CA ILE A 139 -1.73 7.41 6.56
C ILE A 139 -2.72 8.05 5.58
N SER A 140 -4.00 8.19 5.95
CA SER A 140 -5.03 8.83 5.11
C SER A 140 -4.68 10.29 4.84
N ALA A 141 -4.31 11.03 5.90
CA ALA A 141 -3.91 12.42 5.81
C ALA A 141 -2.63 12.59 4.96
N CYS A 142 -1.63 11.72 5.13
CA CYS A 142 -0.40 11.74 4.33
C CYS A 142 -0.68 11.53 2.84
N LEU A 143 -1.57 10.59 2.49
CA LEU A 143 -1.96 10.35 1.09
C LEU A 143 -2.79 11.51 0.53
N THR A 144 -3.67 12.11 1.33
CA THR A 144 -4.42 13.31 0.95
C THR A 144 -3.47 14.46 0.63
N GLU A 145 -2.46 14.71 1.50
CA GLU A 145 -1.45 15.73 1.27
C GLU A 145 -0.62 15.45 0.01
N TYR A 146 -0.20 14.19 -0.20
CA TYR A 146 0.50 13.77 -1.41
C TYR A 146 -0.31 14.08 -2.68
N MET A 147 -1.58 13.71 -2.72
CA MET A 147 -2.44 13.96 -3.88
C MET A 147 -2.63 15.45 -4.15
N ASN A 148 -2.79 16.25 -3.11
CA ASN A 148 -3.04 17.68 -3.26
C ASN A 148 -1.77 18.46 -3.62
N THR A 149 -0.59 18.06 -3.11
CA THR A 149 0.65 18.81 -3.29
C THR A 149 1.49 18.30 -4.46
N SER A 150 1.69 16.99 -4.57
CA SER A 150 2.55 16.38 -5.61
C SER A 150 1.79 16.07 -6.89
N GLU A 151 0.59 15.53 -6.80
CA GLU A 151 -0.25 15.21 -7.97
C GLU A 151 -1.11 16.39 -8.41
N GLN A 152 -1.19 17.45 -7.60
CA GLN A 152 -1.98 18.67 -7.86
C GLN A 152 -3.45 18.37 -8.17
N THR A 153 -3.97 17.29 -7.62
CA THR A 153 -5.35 16.85 -7.79
C THR A 153 -6.08 16.97 -6.46
N LEU A 154 -7.09 17.85 -6.41
CA LEU A 154 -7.86 18.02 -5.18
C LEU A 154 -8.55 16.71 -4.80
N SER A 155 -8.08 16.12 -3.71
CA SER A 155 -8.44 14.78 -3.28
C SER A 155 -8.66 14.71 -1.77
N ALA A 156 -9.47 13.73 -1.35
CA ALA A 156 -9.65 13.34 0.02
C ALA A 156 -9.53 11.81 0.12
N VAL A 157 -8.75 11.33 1.07
CA VAL A 157 -8.55 9.88 1.32
C VAL A 157 -9.10 9.52 2.68
N LYS A 158 -9.84 8.43 2.74
CA LYS A 158 -10.33 7.79 3.97
C LYS A 158 -9.93 6.31 3.96
N LEU A 159 -9.41 5.84 5.08
CA LEU A 159 -8.98 4.44 5.26
C LEU A 159 -9.50 3.95 6.62
N ASP A 160 -10.30 2.90 6.60
CA ASP A 160 -10.91 2.32 7.80
C ASP A 160 -10.54 0.85 7.95
N ILE A 161 -10.17 0.47 9.17
CA ILE A 161 -9.85 -0.92 9.55
C ILE A 161 -10.70 -1.28 10.76
N SER A 162 -11.54 -2.30 10.65
CA SER A 162 -12.18 -2.92 11.80
C SER A 162 -11.43 -4.16 12.23
N MET A 163 -11.35 -4.36 13.53
CA MET A 163 -10.60 -5.45 14.16
C MET A 163 -11.44 -6.14 15.23
N THR A 164 -11.13 -7.41 15.51
CA THR A 164 -11.70 -8.14 16.66
C THR A 164 -11.18 -7.58 17.97
N GLU A 165 -11.81 -7.96 19.09
CA GLU A 165 -11.27 -7.66 20.43
C GLU A 165 -9.88 -8.27 20.67
N LYS A 166 -9.52 -9.30 19.93
CA LYS A 166 -8.20 -9.94 19.97
C LYS A 166 -7.15 -9.26 19.11
N GLY A 167 -7.56 -8.30 18.29
CA GLY A 167 -6.69 -7.56 17.39
C GLY A 167 -6.50 -8.17 16.01
N ASP A 168 -7.29 -9.18 15.61
CA ASP A 168 -7.27 -9.71 14.25
C ASP A 168 -8.06 -8.77 13.31
N ILE A 169 -7.62 -8.59 12.09
CA ILE A 169 -8.33 -7.78 11.09
C ILE A 169 -9.66 -8.45 10.72
N LEU A 170 -10.76 -7.70 10.80
CA LEU A 170 -12.08 -8.12 10.30
C LEU A 170 -12.34 -7.57 8.90
N ARG A 171 -12.14 -6.27 8.72
CA ARG A 171 -12.33 -5.59 7.43
C ARG A 171 -11.29 -4.49 7.27
N SER A 172 -10.88 -4.29 6.03
CA SER A 172 -9.99 -3.22 5.60
C SER A 172 -10.53 -2.61 4.32
N ALA A 173 -10.91 -1.34 4.38
CA ALA A 173 -11.48 -0.63 3.25
C ALA A 173 -11.01 0.83 3.18
N GLY A 174 -11.06 1.41 1.99
CA GLY A 174 -10.71 2.81 1.81
C GLY A 174 -11.35 3.40 0.56
N PHE A 175 -11.45 4.71 0.54
CA PHE A 175 -11.76 5.43 -0.68
C PHE A 175 -10.85 6.64 -0.90
N MET A 176 -10.77 7.06 -2.14
CA MET A 176 -10.23 8.34 -2.56
C MET A 176 -11.29 9.08 -3.38
N ALA A 177 -11.74 10.23 -2.87
CA ALA A 177 -12.58 11.16 -3.62
C ALA A 177 -11.68 12.19 -4.32
N GLN A 178 -11.94 12.45 -5.60
CA GLN A 178 -11.18 13.40 -6.42
C GLN A 178 -12.14 14.34 -7.15
N LEU A 179 -11.90 15.64 -7.05
CA LEU A 179 -12.65 16.62 -7.82
C LEU A 179 -12.10 16.69 -9.25
N LEU A 180 -12.93 16.33 -10.23
CA LEU A 180 -12.57 16.44 -11.65
C LEU A 180 -12.63 17.89 -12.13
N PRO A 181 -11.93 18.23 -13.26
CA PRO A 181 -12.07 19.55 -13.88
C PRO A 181 -13.53 19.91 -14.13
N LYS A 182 -13.95 21.11 -13.70
CA LYS A 182 -15.34 21.60 -13.73
C LYS A 182 -16.32 20.91 -12.77
N GLY A 183 -15.85 20.05 -11.88
CA GLY A 183 -16.68 19.46 -10.82
C GLY A 183 -17.15 20.49 -9.79
N ASN A 184 -18.15 20.12 -9.03
CA ASN A 184 -18.79 20.98 -8.03
C ASN A 184 -17.95 21.04 -6.74
N MET A 185 -17.21 22.13 -6.56
CA MET A 185 -16.36 22.38 -5.39
C MET A 185 -17.17 22.38 -4.08
N GLY A 186 -18.40 22.88 -4.10
CA GLY A 186 -19.26 22.93 -2.90
C GLY A 186 -19.58 21.52 -2.40
N ARG A 187 -20.01 20.64 -3.31
CA ARG A 187 -20.31 19.22 -2.99
C ARG A 187 -19.05 18.47 -2.53
N PHE A 188 -17.92 18.73 -3.18
CA PHE A 188 -16.65 18.13 -2.74
C PHE A 188 -16.26 18.60 -1.33
N ALA A 189 -16.42 19.88 -1.02
CA ALA A 189 -16.16 20.42 0.31
C ALA A 189 -17.12 19.88 1.39
N GLU A 190 -18.38 19.60 1.04
CA GLU A 190 -19.33 18.92 1.91
C GLU A 190 -18.86 17.51 2.22
N LEU A 191 -18.56 16.69 1.21
CA LEU A 191 -18.02 15.35 1.38
C LEU A 191 -16.75 15.36 2.26
N PHE A 192 -15.83 16.31 2.03
CA PHE A 192 -14.62 16.42 2.82
C PHE A 192 -14.89 16.72 4.30
N ARG A 193 -15.89 17.58 4.61
CA ARG A 193 -16.26 17.88 6.01
C ARG A 193 -16.93 16.72 6.71
N GLU A 194 -17.55 15.82 5.95
CA GLU A 194 -18.31 14.67 6.47
C GLU A 194 -17.49 13.38 6.48
N LEU A 195 -16.16 13.44 6.18
CA LEU A 195 -15.33 12.24 6.10
C LEU A 195 -15.42 11.34 7.35
N ASP A 196 -15.47 11.94 8.54
CA ASP A 196 -15.55 11.21 9.81
C ASP A 196 -16.91 10.56 10.07
N HIS A 197 -17.96 10.99 9.35
CA HIS A 197 -19.28 10.36 9.40
C HIS A 197 -19.28 8.98 8.74
N TRP A 198 -18.42 8.78 7.72
CA TRP A 198 -18.38 7.57 6.92
C TRP A 198 -17.41 6.56 7.51
N ASP A 199 -17.86 5.32 7.71
CA ASP A 199 -17.07 4.16 8.13
C ASP A 199 -17.28 3.04 7.11
N LEU A 200 -16.23 2.79 6.33
CA LEU A 200 -16.24 1.86 5.20
C LEU A 200 -16.25 0.39 5.63
N THR A 201 -16.08 0.14 6.92
CA THR A 201 -16.11 -1.22 7.49
C THR A 201 -17.49 -1.61 8.02
N LYS A 202 -18.44 -0.68 8.06
CA LYS A 202 -19.83 -0.93 8.47
C LYS A 202 -20.59 -1.77 7.44
N ASP A 203 -21.64 -2.43 7.94
CA ASP A 203 -22.56 -3.15 7.06
C ASP A 203 -23.43 -2.17 6.24
N ALA A 204 -23.82 -2.58 5.03
CA ALA A 204 -24.53 -1.77 4.04
C ALA A 204 -25.80 -1.07 4.55
N LYS A 205 -26.43 -1.61 5.59
CA LYS A 205 -27.66 -1.05 6.17
C LYS A 205 -27.41 -0.03 7.27
N GLU A 206 -26.19 0.04 7.77
CA GLU A 206 -25.83 0.94 8.86
C GLU A 206 -25.67 2.38 8.37
N GLU A 207 -25.94 3.31 9.27
CA GLU A 207 -25.69 4.73 9.03
C GLU A 207 -24.19 4.99 8.92
N GLY A 208 -23.79 5.79 7.92
CA GLY A 208 -22.38 6.07 7.63
C GLY A 208 -21.65 4.96 6.88
N SER A 209 -22.35 3.94 6.36
CA SER A 209 -21.73 2.88 5.52
C SER A 209 -21.36 3.40 4.12
N LEU A 210 -20.49 2.66 3.41
CA LEU A 210 -20.13 2.96 2.03
C LEU A 210 -21.35 3.02 1.11
N GLU A 211 -22.29 2.09 1.26
CA GLU A 211 -23.49 2.02 0.43
C GLU A 211 -24.37 3.26 0.61
N LYS A 212 -24.46 3.78 1.83
CA LYS A 212 -25.15 5.05 2.10
C LYS A 212 -24.45 6.21 1.42
N LEU A 213 -23.13 6.30 1.55
CA LEU A 213 -22.31 7.31 0.84
C LEU A 213 -22.58 7.29 -0.67
N LEU A 214 -22.58 6.10 -1.28
CA LEU A 214 -22.77 5.96 -2.73
C LEU A 214 -24.17 6.43 -3.16
N VAL A 215 -25.20 6.10 -2.38
CA VAL A 215 -26.59 6.50 -2.65
C VAL A 215 -26.76 8.01 -2.45
N GLU A 216 -26.33 8.57 -1.33
CA GLU A 216 -26.50 9.99 -0.99
C GLU A 216 -25.69 10.88 -1.93
N GLY A 217 -24.49 10.45 -2.33
CA GLY A 217 -23.63 11.14 -3.29
C GLY A 217 -24.02 10.92 -4.75
N GLN A 218 -25.04 10.10 -5.03
CA GLN A 218 -25.48 9.75 -6.38
C GLN A 218 -24.32 9.27 -7.27
N PHE A 219 -23.51 8.35 -6.72
CA PHE A 219 -22.37 7.79 -7.40
C PHE A 219 -22.76 6.60 -8.28
N GLU A 220 -22.40 6.66 -9.56
CA GLU A 220 -22.60 5.58 -10.52
C GLU A 220 -21.32 4.75 -10.68
N LEU A 221 -21.43 3.42 -10.65
CA LEU A 221 -20.32 2.51 -10.87
C LEU A 221 -19.86 2.55 -12.33
N LEU A 222 -18.60 2.88 -12.56
CA LEU A 222 -17.97 2.90 -13.89
C LEU A 222 -17.20 1.62 -14.19
N LYS A 223 -16.49 1.09 -13.19
CA LYS A 223 -15.60 -0.06 -13.36
C LYS A 223 -15.39 -0.74 -12.00
N ASP A 224 -15.21 -2.04 -12.03
CA ASP A 224 -14.78 -2.84 -10.89
C ASP A 224 -13.72 -3.87 -11.31
N GLY A 225 -13.04 -4.43 -10.34
CA GLY A 225 -12.07 -5.48 -10.54
C GLY A 225 -11.59 -6.10 -9.22
N PRO A 226 -10.99 -7.30 -9.29
CA PRO A 226 -10.46 -7.96 -8.10
C PRO A 226 -9.15 -7.31 -7.64
N LEU A 227 -8.93 -7.32 -6.32
CA LEU A 227 -7.63 -7.09 -5.70
C LEU A 227 -7.06 -8.41 -5.17
N THR A 228 -5.75 -8.58 -5.26
CA THR A 228 -5.07 -9.80 -4.83
C THR A 228 -3.72 -9.46 -4.22
N PHE A 229 -3.39 -10.08 -3.10
CA PHE A 229 -2.00 -10.09 -2.62
C PHE A 229 -1.15 -10.89 -3.60
N ARG A 230 -0.06 -10.30 -4.09
CA ARG A 230 0.83 -11.01 -5.01
C ARG A 230 2.25 -10.54 -4.86
N CYS A 231 3.14 -11.46 -4.52
CA CYS A 231 4.57 -11.24 -4.61
C CYS A 231 5.11 -11.72 -5.96
N THR A 232 6.00 -10.93 -6.54
CA THR A 232 6.68 -11.24 -7.81
C THR A 232 8.13 -11.63 -7.61
N CYS A 233 8.53 -12.05 -6.40
CA CYS A 233 9.89 -12.53 -6.16
C CYS A 233 10.15 -13.80 -6.97
N SER A 234 11.38 -13.92 -7.47
CA SER A 234 11.85 -15.08 -8.21
C SER A 234 13.36 -15.18 -8.07
N GLU A 235 13.89 -16.36 -8.33
CA GLU A 235 15.33 -16.60 -8.35
C GLU A 235 16.04 -15.70 -9.37
N GLU A 236 15.42 -15.47 -10.53
CA GLU A 236 15.90 -14.53 -11.55
C GLU A 236 16.09 -13.10 -11.03
N ARG A 237 15.08 -12.58 -10.28
CA ARG A 237 15.18 -11.25 -9.67
C ARG A 237 16.26 -11.18 -8.61
N ILE A 238 16.37 -12.22 -7.78
CA ILE A 238 17.43 -12.33 -6.78
C ILE A 238 18.80 -12.34 -7.47
N LYS A 239 18.98 -13.15 -8.53
CA LYS A 239 20.18 -13.17 -9.35
C LYS A 239 20.53 -11.76 -9.85
N GLY A 240 19.57 -11.05 -10.43
CA GLY A 240 19.79 -9.67 -10.91
C GLY A 240 20.25 -8.73 -9.80
N THR A 241 19.63 -8.80 -8.61
CA THR A 241 20.02 -8.00 -7.46
C THR A 241 21.42 -8.34 -6.96
N LEU A 242 21.74 -9.64 -6.82
CA LEU A 242 23.07 -10.09 -6.36
C LEU A 242 24.17 -9.71 -7.35
N LYS A 243 23.90 -9.75 -8.65
CA LYS A 243 24.87 -9.32 -9.68
C LYS A 243 25.18 -7.83 -9.60
N SER A 244 24.25 -7.00 -9.14
CA SER A 244 24.47 -5.55 -8.99
C SER A 244 25.25 -5.15 -7.74
N LEU A 245 25.57 -6.08 -6.84
CA LEU A 245 26.36 -5.81 -5.63
C LEU A 245 27.81 -5.45 -5.97
N PRO A 246 28.47 -4.63 -5.12
CA PRO A 246 29.91 -4.39 -5.19
C PRO A 246 30.70 -5.71 -5.10
N GLU A 247 31.88 -5.75 -5.74
CA GLU A 247 32.70 -6.96 -5.80
C GLU A 247 33.12 -7.47 -4.40
N THR A 248 33.33 -6.55 -3.46
CA THR A 248 33.65 -6.89 -2.06
C THR A 248 32.51 -7.66 -1.38
N GLU A 249 31.26 -7.30 -1.64
CA GLU A 249 30.09 -7.98 -1.11
C GLU A 249 29.89 -9.34 -1.77
N LYS A 250 30.08 -9.44 -3.10
CA LYS A 250 30.02 -10.72 -3.82
C LYS A 250 31.05 -11.73 -3.26
N GLN A 251 32.27 -11.27 -2.99
CA GLN A 251 33.32 -12.11 -2.39
C GLN A 251 32.93 -12.58 -0.98
N SER A 252 32.32 -11.72 -0.18
CA SER A 252 31.81 -12.08 1.14
C SER A 252 30.75 -13.18 1.06
N LEU A 253 29.81 -13.08 0.11
CA LEU A 253 28.77 -14.08 -0.10
C LEU A 253 29.32 -15.44 -0.56
N LEU A 254 30.47 -15.47 -1.23
CA LEU A 254 31.14 -16.68 -1.65
C LEU A 254 31.95 -17.36 -0.53
N ALA A 255 32.09 -16.74 0.64
CA ALA A 255 32.80 -17.34 1.77
C ALA A 255 32.03 -18.54 2.36
N ASP A 256 30.72 -18.49 2.36
CA ASP A 256 29.84 -19.53 2.90
C ASP A 256 29.49 -20.59 1.83
N PRO A 257 29.23 -21.85 2.23
CA PRO A 257 28.83 -22.91 1.30
C PRO A 257 27.51 -22.68 0.62
N SER A 258 26.61 -21.90 1.23
CA SER A 258 25.32 -21.43 0.67
C SER A 258 24.86 -20.18 1.40
N ILE A 259 24.02 -19.40 0.75
CA ILE A 259 23.33 -18.27 1.38
C ILE A 259 21.81 -18.54 1.42
N GLU A 260 21.13 -18.05 2.45
CA GLU A 260 19.68 -18.01 2.52
C GLU A 260 19.22 -16.57 2.33
N ILE A 261 18.26 -16.37 1.42
CA ILE A 261 17.60 -15.08 1.17
C ILE A 261 16.13 -15.25 1.43
N VAL A 262 15.58 -14.45 2.31
CA VAL A 262 14.15 -14.41 2.61
C VAL A 262 13.54 -13.20 1.91
N CYS A 263 12.45 -13.42 1.17
CA CYS A 263 11.73 -12.33 0.54
C CYS A 263 10.97 -11.52 1.59
N PRO A 264 11.23 -10.21 1.78
CA PRO A 264 10.55 -9.43 2.81
C PRO A 264 9.04 -9.25 2.55
N TYR A 265 8.55 -9.48 1.34
CA TYR A 265 7.13 -9.35 0.99
C TYR A 265 6.30 -10.62 1.23
N CYS A 266 6.89 -11.82 1.21
CA CYS A 266 6.10 -13.07 1.25
C CYS A 266 6.79 -14.21 2.01
N ASP A 267 7.85 -13.92 2.71
CA ASP A 267 8.65 -14.85 3.53
C ASP A 267 9.18 -16.09 2.79
N LYS A 268 9.07 -16.10 1.45
CA LYS A 268 9.63 -17.18 0.65
C LYS A 268 11.14 -17.21 0.78
N LYS A 269 11.67 -18.38 1.16
CA LYS A 269 13.10 -18.64 1.33
C LYS A 269 13.71 -19.17 0.05
N TYR A 270 14.89 -18.67 -0.26
CA TYR A 270 15.73 -19.11 -1.37
C TYR A 270 17.10 -19.49 -0.84
N THR A 271 17.46 -20.75 -0.96
CA THR A 271 18.79 -21.24 -0.58
C THR A 271 19.62 -21.39 -1.85
N ILE A 272 20.71 -20.64 -1.94
CA ILE A 272 21.55 -20.58 -3.13
C ILE A 272 22.93 -21.10 -2.78
N ALA A 273 23.34 -22.20 -3.41
CA ALA A 273 24.65 -22.79 -3.21
C ALA A 273 25.75 -21.90 -3.79
N ARG A 274 26.95 -21.94 -3.19
CA ARG A 274 28.15 -21.19 -3.64
C ARG A 274 28.43 -21.39 -5.12
N ASP A 275 28.36 -22.64 -5.62
CA ASP A 275 28.64 -22.93 -7.01
C ASP A 275 27.68 -22.24 -7.97
N THR A 276 26.41 -22.08 -7.55
CA THR A 276 25.40 -21.34 -8.30
C THR A 276 25.71 -19.84 -8.28
N LEU A 277 26.06 -19.29 -7.10
CA LEU A 277 26.47 -17.88 -6.96
C LEU A 277 27.70 -17.58 -7.84
N SER A 278 28.72 -18.44 -7.79
CA SER A 278 29.94 -18.29 -8.61
C SER A 278 29.61 -18.24 -10.10
N LYS A 279 28.70 -19.10 -10.56
CA LYS A 279 28.22 -19.08 -11.96
C LYS A 279 27.53 -17.78 -12.29
N TRP A 280 26.62 -17.32 -11.43
CA TRP A 280 25.88 -16.07 -11.64
C TRP A 280 26.81 -14.85 -11.73
N PHE A 281 27.82 -14.78 -10.90
CA PHE A 281 28.77 -13.66 -10.90
C PHE A 281 29.74 -13.70 -12.10
N MET A 282 30.03 -14.91 -12.65
CA MET A 282 30.86 -15.07 -13.86
C MET A 282 30.09 -14.81 -15.17
N GLU A 283 28.77 -14.98 -15.17
CA GLU A 283 27.95 -14.66 -16.31
C GLU A 283 27.94 -13.14 -16.53
N GLY A 284 28.55 -12.67 -17.63
CA GLY A 284 28.58 -11.26 -18.01
C GLY A 284 27.15 -10.69 -18.12
N ASP A 285 27.00 -9.39 -17.88
CA ASP A 285 25.73 -8.69 -18.07
C ASP A 285 25.39 -8.66 -19.59
N HIS A 286 24.61 -9.65 -20.02
CA HIS A 286 23.91 -9.52 -21.29
C HIS A 286 22.74 -8.54 -21.06
N VAL A 287 23.06 -7.24 -21.12
CA VAL A 287 22.03 -6.18 -21.26
C VAL A 287 21.40 -6.40 -22.62
N GLN A 288 20.17 -6.88 -22.64
CA GLN A 288 19.26 -6.73 -23.79
C GLN A 288 18.38 -5.50 -23.58
#